data_d31b7e986c4865e6dfc0ce8c6bdfce3f
#
_entry.id   d31b7e986c4865e6dfc0ce8c6bdfce3f
#
_cell.length_a   1.000
_cell.length_b   1.000
_cell.length_c   1.000
_cell.angle_alpha   90.00
_cell.angle_beta   90.00
_cell.angle_gamma   90.00
#
_symmetry.space_group_name_H-M   'P 1'
#
loop_
_entity.id
_entity.type
_entity.pdbx_description
1 polymer ?
#
loop_
_entity_poly.entity_id
_entity_poly.type
_entity_poly.pdbx_seq_one_letter_code
_entity_poly.pdbx_strand_id
1 'polypeptide(L)'
;MSPRLFFTPGVFLLATLVLGTAHPPAFARVGEPLAKLKKHFDAAPERESPKNMAIWFIESIDGALVYTATFNAQGLSISEGIKPLKRAVLTAKIAEDFIRDQMVPLQGSPTSRVVPPGQAYLFAGQSFVCGENEFVMVDDGRGLLLIWSRGGIPSVMAISREMLLTPSR
;
A
#
# COMPACT_ATOMS: atom_id res chain seq x y z
N MET A 1 48.41 -43.71 -44.05
CA MET A 1 47.95 -42.33 -44.08
C MET A 1 46.55 -42.28 -43.44
N SER A 2 46.45 -41.88 -42.14
CA SER A 2 45.24 -41.87 -41.40
C SER A 2 44.84 -40.38 -41.18
N PRO A 3 43.61 -39.95 -41.46
CA PRO A 3 43.16 -38.58 -41.15
C PRO A 3 42.77 -38.46 -39.70
N ARG A 4 43.35 -37.47 -39.02
CA ARG A 4 43.01 -37.07 -37.67
C ARG A 4 41.74 -36.22 -37.71
N LEU A 5 40.67 -36.69 -37.01
CA LEU A 5 39.47 -35.89 -36.73
C LEU A 5 39.80 -34.91 -35.59
N PHE A 6 39.68 -33.63 -35.86
CA PHE A 6 39.68 -32.57 -34.84
C PHE A 6 38.26 -32.41 -34.28
N PHE A 7 38.10 -32.78 -33.02
CA PHE A 7 36.89 -32.44 -32.23
C PHE A 7 37.04 -31.02 -31.68
N THR A 8 36.19 -30.11 -32.11
CA THR A 8 36.04 -28.79 -31.53
C THR A 8 35.06 -28.89 -30.35
N PRO A 9 35.41 -28.50 -29.12
CA PRO A 9 34.42 -28.44 -28.03
C PRO A 9 33.55 -27.22 -28.20
N GLY A 10 32.27 -27.46 -28.47
CA GLY A 10 31.23 -26.43 -28.48
C GLY A 10 31.02 -25.89 -27.07
N VAL A 11 31.27 -24.62 -26.90
CA VAL A 11 30.96 -23.89 -25.67
C VAL A 11 29.44 -23.68 -25.62
N PHE A 12 28.75 -24.47 -24.79
CA PHE A 12 27.36 -24.26 -24.45
C PHE A 12 27.28 -23.06 -23.48
N LEU A 13 26.92 -21.89 -24.02
CA LEU A 13 26.57 -20.72 -23.22
C LEU A 13 25.20 -20.97 -22.58
N LEU A 14 25.18 -21.41 -21.33
CA LEU A 14 23.95 -21.46 -20.52
C LEU A 14 23.54 -20.03 -20.18
N ALA A 15 22.59 -19.47 -20.96
CA ALA A 15 21.90 -18.25 -20.61
C ALA A 15 20.97 -18.54 -19.42
N THR A 16 21.44 -18.28 -18.21
CA THR A 16 20.60 -18.26 -17.02
C THR A 16 19.62 -17.10 -17.14
N LEU A 17 18.39 -17.43 -17.55
CA LEU A 17 17.25 -16.52 -17.52
C LEU A 17 16.93 -16.26 -16.04
N VAL A 18 17.43 -15.15 -15.49
CA VAL A 18 17.02 -14.66 -14.18
C VAL A 18 15.59 -14.15 -14.34
N LEU A 19 14.62 -15.03 -14.09
CA LEU A 19 13.24 -14.65 -13.85
C LEU A 19 13.25 -13.81 -12.55
N GLY A 20 13.38 -12.50 -12.70
CA GLY A 20 13.14 -11.56 -11.62
C GLY A 20 11.73 -11.80 -11.11
N THR A 21 11.59 -12.42 -9.94
CA THR A 21 10.34 -12.46 -9.22
C THR A 21 10.03 -11.01 -8.86
N ALA A 22 9.14 -10.38 -9.62
CA ALA A 22 8.57 -9.09 -9.24
C ALA A 22 7.84 -9.30 -7.89
N HIS A 23 8.56 -9.05 -6.80
CA HIS A 23 7.92 -8.96 -5.50
C HIS A 23 6.96 -7.78 -5.58
N PRO A 24 5.69 -7.96 -5.20
CA PRO A 24 4.80 -6.80 -5.09
C PRO A 24 5.48 -5.78 -4.17
N PRO A 25 5.44 -4.48 -4.51
CA PRO A 25 6.04 -3.46 -3.67
C PRO A 25 5.45 -3.60 -2.26
N ALA A 26 6.34 -3.70 -1.26
CA ALA A 26 5.91 -3.62 0.12
C ALA A 26 5.34 -2.21 0.32
N PHE A 27 4.09 -2.11 0.80
CA PHE A 27 3.49 -0.82 1.08
C PHE A 27 4.10 -0.22 2.34
N ALA A 28 4.20 1.10 2.36
CA ALA A 28 4.60 1.85 3.53
C ALA A 28 3.53 1.76 4.64
N ARG A 29 3.85 2.21 5.83
CA ARG A 29 2.95 2.17 6.98
C ARG A 29 2.71 3.58 7.50
N VAL A 30 1.49 3.84 7.91
CA VAL A 30 1.16 5.05 8.66
C VAL A 30 2.10 5.21 9.86
N GLY A 31 2.67 6.40 10.01
CA GLY A 31 3.72 6.70 10.99
C GLY A 31 5.15 6.67 10.42
N GLU A 32 5.33 6.34 9.16
CA GLU A 32 6.64 6.35 8.51
C GLU A 32 6.99 7.72 7.92
N PRO A 33 8.28 8.13 7.95
CA PRO A 33 8.71 9.37 7.32
C PRO A 33 8.77 9.24 5.78
N LEU A 34 8.61 10.37 5.07
CA LEU A 34 8.67 10.44 3.61
C LEU A 34 9.90 9.75 3.01
N ALA A 35 11.07 9.87 3.66
CA ALA A 35 12.29 9.23 3.18
C ALA A 35 12.18 7.70 3.13
N LYS A 36 11.42 7.09 4.06
CA LYS A 36 11.18 5.66 4.09
C LYS A 36 10.20 5.24 3.00
N LEU A 37 9.16 6.05 2.74
CA LEU A 37 8.24 5.82 1.62
C LEU A 37 8.98 5.89 0.27
N LYS A 38 9.84 6.88 0.06
CA LYS A 38 10.69 6.99 -1.15
C LYS A 38 11.53 5.71 -1.36
N LYS A 39 12.03 5.12 -0.28
CA LYS A 39 12.78 3.86 -0.34
C LYS A 39 11.89 2.66 -0.64
N HIS A 40 10.66 2.60 -0.11
CA HIS A 40 9.70 1.53 -0.40
C HIS A 40 9.31 1.48 -1.87
N PHE A 41 9.09 2.64 -2.48
CA PHE A 41 8.72 2.74 -3.89
C PHE A 41 9.93 2.77 -4.85
N ASP A 42 11.17 2.78 -4.31
CA ASP A 42 12.40 2.98 -5.07
C ASP A 42 12.31 4.19 -6.03
N ALA A 43 11.53 5.18 -5.64
CA ALA A 43 11.22 6.35 -6.46
C ALA A 43 10.87 7.57 -5.59
N ALA A 44 11.20 8.76 -6.10
CA ALA A 44 10.63 9.99 -5.61
C ALA A 44 9.12 10.04 -5.98
N PRO A 45 8.27 10.70 -5.16
CA PRO A 45 6.88 10.89 -5.54
C PRO A 45 6.78 11.77 -6.79
N GLU A 46 5.80 11.46 -7.65
CA GLU A 46 5.49 12.26 -8.85
C GLU A 46 5.03 13.69 -8.50
N ARG A 47 4.46 13.85 -7.32
CA ARG A 47 4.04 15.14 -6.80
C ARG A 47 4.24 15.21 -5.30
N GLU A 48 4.90 16.26 -4.84
CA GLU A 48 4.89 16.72 -3.46
C GLU A 48 4.08 18.02 -3.39
N SER A 49 3.05 18.03 -2.57
CA SER A 49 2.22 19.23 -2.36
C SER A 49 2.75 20.01 -1.16
N PRO A 50 2.71 21.37 -1.17
CA PRO A 50 2.99 22.18 0.01
C PRO A 50 2.06 21.88 1.20
N LYS A 51 0.98 21.12 0.97
CA LYS A 51 0.05 20.64 2.01
C LYS A 51 0.48 19.31 2.65
N ASN A 52 1.77 19.00 2.66
CA ASN A 52 2.32 17.78 3.25
C ASN A 52 1.72 16.49 2.66
N MET A 53 1.53 16.45 1.36
CA MET A 53 1.02 15.27 0.65
C MET A 53 2.00 14.83 -0.42
N ALA A 54 2.24 13.54 -0.52
CA ALA A 54 3.02 12.93 -1.59
C ALA A 54 2.17 11.93 -2.38
N ILE A 55 2.41 11.84 -3.68
CA ILE A 55 1.65 11.01 -4.62
C ILE A 55 2.64 10.19 -5.46
N TRP A 56 2.39 8.89 -5.58
CA TRP A 56 3.08 7.99 -6.50
C TRP A 56 2.08 7.35 -7.45
N PHE A 57 2.51 7.08 -8.67
CA PHE A 57 1.81 6.20 -9.58
C PHE A 57 2.47 4.83 -9.56
N ILE A 58 1.68 3.79 -9.32
CA ILE A 58 2.14 2.41 -9.25
C ILE A 58 1.59 1.68 -10.47
N GLU A 59 2.49 1.22 -11.34
CA GLU A 59 2.11 0.38 -12.46
C GLU A 59 1.77 -1.04 -11.95
N SER A 60 0.63 -1.55 -12.37
CA SER A 60 0.21 -2.92 -12.12
C SER A 60 -0.26 -3.57 -13.42
N ILE A 61 -0.41 -4.90 -13.42
CA ILE A 61 -0.91 -5.64 -14.57
C ILE A 61 -2.34 -5.21 -14.96
N ASP A 62 -3.11 -4.72 -13.98
CA ASP A 62 -4.50 -4.27 -14.14
C ASP A 62 -4.61 -2.76 -14.33
N GLY A 63 -3.51 -2.09 -14.66
CA GLY A 63 -3.42 -0.65 -14.90
C GLY A 63 -2.77 0.13 -13.76
N ALA A 64 -2.67 1.44 -13.92
CA ALA A 64 -2.00 2.31 -12.96
C ALA A 64 -2.86 2.59 -11.72
N LEU A 65 -2.25 2.52 -10.56
CA LEU A 65 -2.83 2.88 -9.27
C LEU A 65 -2.21 4.19 -8.77
N VAL A 66 -2.95 4.93 -7.98
CA VAL A 66 -2.47 6.13 -7.30
C VAL A 66 -2.30 5.79 -5.82
N TYR A 67 -1.07 5.88 -5.32
CA TYR A 67 -0.77 5.86 -3.90
C TYR A 67 -0.63 7.28 -3.39
N THR A 68 -1.26 7.59 -2.26
CA THR A 68 -1.19 8.89 -1.62
C THR A 68 -0.77 8.74 -0.18
N ALA A 69 0.07 9.65 0.30
CA ALA A 69 0.41 9.77 1.72
C ALA A 69 0.29 11.22 2.15
N THR A 70 -0.30 11.45 3.33
CA THR A 70 -0.37 12.76 3.98
C THR A 70 0.48 12.74 5.23
N PHE A 71 1.23 13.81 5.49
CA PHE A 71 2.20 13.91 6.57
C PHE A 71 1.80 14.97 7.59
N ASN A 72 2.14 14.74 8.85
CA ASN A 72 2.03 15.74 9.91
C ASN A 72 3.21 16.74 9.89
N ALA A 73 3.22 17.66 10.84
CA ALA A 73 4.29 18.65 10.98
C ALA A 73 5.68 18.04 11.30
N GLN A 74 5.71 16.83 11.83
CA GLN A 74 6.94 16.07 12.11
C GLN A 74 7.44 15.28 10.87
N GLY A 75 6.72 15.35 9.76
CA GLY A 75 7.04 14.63 8.53
C GLY A 75 6.73 13.13 8.58
N LEU A 76 5.90 12.68 9.52
CA LEU A 76 5.40 11.30 9.62
C LEU A 76 4.07 11.16 8.90
N SER A 77 3.86 10.08 8.16
CA SER A 77 2.59 9.84 7.49
C SER A 77 1.46 9.64 8.49
N ILE A 78 0.35 10.34 8.30
CA ILE A 78 -0.86 10.26 9.12
C ILE A 78 -2.04 9.66 8.36
N SER A 79 -1.92 9.56 7.05
CA SER A 79 -2.86 8.85 6.19
C SER A 79 -2.13 8.32 4.97
N GLU A 80 -2.48 7.11 4.56
CA GLU A 80 -1.99 6.47 3.35
C GLU A 80 -3.15 5.81 2.62
N GLY A 81 -3.10 5.75 1.29
CA GLY A 81 -4.18 5.11 0.55
C GLY A 81 -3.84 4.81 -0.89
N ILE A 82 -4.57 3.84 -1.44
CA ILE A 82 -4.47 3.41 -2.83
C ILE A 82 -5.84 3.51 -3.48
N LYS A 83 -5.88 4.02 -4.69
CA LYS A 83 -7.06 4.00 -5.55
C LYS A 83 -6.66 3.76 -7.01
N PRO A 84 -7.55 3.19 -7.83
CA PRO A 84 -7.28 3.02 -9.25
C PRO A 84 -7.26 4.37 -9.98
N LEU A 85 -6.42 4.46 -11.00
CA LEU A 85 -6.39 5.58 -11.94
C LEU A 85 -7.16 5.21 -13.21
N LYS A 86 -8.13 6.03 -13.60
CA LYS A 86 -8.94 5.83 -14.82
C LYS A 86 -9.67 4.46 -14.82
N ARG A 87 -9.24 3.55 -15.71
CA ARG A 87 -9.84 2.21 -15.91
C ARG A 87 -9.09 1.10 -15.20
N ALA A 88 -8.07 1.43 -14.42
CA ALA A 88 -7.35 0.44 -13.62
C ALA A 88 -8.26 -0.21 -12.57
N VAL A 89 -7.88 -1.40 -12.13
CA VAL A 89 -8.63 -2.16 -11.11
C VAL A 89 -7.81 -2.27 -9.83
N LEU A 90 -8.41 -1.88 -8.71
CA LEU A 90 -7.87 -2.22 -7.40
C LEU A 90 -8.31 -3.65 -7.06
N THR A 91 -7.43 -4.62 -7.27
CA THR A 91 -7.73 -6.01 -6.97
C THR A 91 -7.80 -6.27 -5.47
N ALA A 92 -8.55 -7.31 -5.07
CA ALA A 92 -8.60 -7.74 -3.68
C ALA A 92 -7.20 -8.03 -3.12
N LYS A 93 -6.34 -8.68 -3.91
CA LYS A 93 -4.97 -8.98 -3.51
C LYS A 93 -4.17 -7.73 -3.14
N ILE A 94 -4.24 -6.67 -3.94
CA ILE A 94 -3.52 -5.42 -3.67
C ILE A 94 -4.06 -4.75 -2.39
N ALA A 95 -5.38 -4.74 -2.20
CA ALA A 95 -6.00 -4.18 -1.00
C ALA A 95 -5.63 -4.97 0.26
N GLU A 96 -5.63 -6.31 0.18
CA GLU A 96 -5.23 -7.19 1.28
C GLU A 96 -3.74 -7.05 1.61
N ASP A 97 -2.87 -6.96 0.60
CA ASP A 97 -1.44 -6.73 0.80
C ASP A 97 -1.20 -5.39 1.50
N PHE A 98 -1.88 -4.32 1.07
CA PHE A 98 -1.83 -3.02 1.73
C PHE A 98 -2.27 -3.10 3.19
N ILE A 99 -3.43 -3.72 3.48
CA ILE A 99 -3.95 -3.88 4.84
C ILE A 99 -2.97 -4.67 5.69
N ARG A 100 -2.45 -5.79 5.17
CA ARG A 100 -1.48 -6.64 5.87
C ARG A 100 -0.23 -5.83 6.25
N ASP A 101 0.31 -5.03 5.33
CA ASP A 101 1.52 -4.25 5.58
C ASP A 101 1.28 -3.17 6.65
N GLN A 102 0.09 -2.55 6.69
CA GLN A 102 -0.31 -1.65 7.77
C GLN A 102 -0.43 -2.38 9.12
N MET A 103 -0.75 -3.68 9.10
CA MET A 103 -1.04 -4.47 10.30
C MET A 103 0.15 -5.26 10.85
N VAL A 104 1.26 -5.40 10.13
CA VAL A 104 2.40 -6.23 10.56
C VAL A 104 2.84 -6.00 12.02
N PRO A 105 2.77 -4.79 12.60
CA PRO A 105 3.00 -4.59 14.03
C PRO A 105 1.82 -4.98 14.92
N LEU A 106 0.66 -5.33 14.33
CA LEU A 106 -0.62 -5.55 15.01
C LEU A 106 -0.98 -7.02 15.16
N GLN A 107 -0.22 -7.93 14.54
CA GLN A 107 -0.48 -9.36 14.70
C GLN A 107 -0.42 -9.72 16.19
N GLY A 108 -1.61 -9.98 16.76
CA GLY A 108 -1.77 -10.25 18.17
C GLY A 108 -2.13 -9.02 19.03
N SER A 109 -2.38 -7.84 18.47
CA SER A 109 -2.92 -6.71 19.24
C SER A 109 -4.36 -7.02 19.68
N PRO A 110 -4.65 -7.09 20.98
CA PRO A 110 -6.00 -7.35 21.47
C PRO A 110 -6.97 -6.19 21.23
N THR A 111 -6.49 -5.06 20.70
CA THR A 111 -7.27 -3.83 20.51
C THR A 111 -7.81 -3.66 19.10
N SER A 112 -7.34 -4.46 18.15
CA SER A 112 -7.86 -4.40 16.77
C SER A 112 -9.17 -5.19 16.66
N ARG A 113 -10.17 -4.57 16.00
CA ARG A 113 -11.47 -5.18 15.74
C ARG A 113 -11.96 -4.86 14.33
N VAL A 114 -12.62 -5.84 13.70
CA VAL A 114 -13.35 -5.64 12.46
C VAL A 114 -14.74 -5.11 12.77
N VAL A 115 -15.18 -4.11 12.02
CA VAL A 115 -16.52 -3.54 12.14
C VAL A 115 -17.41 -4.16 11.05
N PRO A 116 -18.49 -4.86 11.41
CA PRO A 116 -19.43 -5.39 10.44
C PRO A 116 -20.15 -4.29 9.63
N PRO A 117 -20.54 -4.57 8.37
CA PRO A 117 -21.37 -3.65 7.59
C PRO A 117 -22.63 -3.21 8.32
N GLY A 118 -23.01 -1.95 8.14
CA GLY A 118 -24.17 -1.33 8.79
C GLY A 118 -23.98 -0.96 10.27
N GLN A 119 -22.88 -1.37 10.91
CA GLN A 119 -22.61 -1.03 12.31
C GLN A 119 -21.92 0.32 12.46
N ALA A 120 -22.35 1.04 13.50
CA ALA A 120 -21.67 2.27 13.93
C ALA A 120 -20.40 1.95 14.72
N TYR A 121 -19.37 2.78 14.53
CA TYR A 121 -18.12 2.71 15.29
C TYR A 121 -17.61 4.09 15.64
N LEU A 122 -16.87 4.18 16.75
CA LEU A 122 -16.18 5.39 17.17
C LEU A 122 -14.72 5.30 16.76
N PHE A 123 -14.19 6.39 16.21
CA PHE A 123 -12.76 6.57 15.97
C PHE A 123 -12.38 8.04 16.15
N ALA A 124 -11.33 8.33 16.91
CA ALA A 124 -10.88 9.70 17.21
C ALA A 124 -11.98 10.61 17.76
N GLY A 125 -12.94 10.06 18.53
CA GLY A 125 -14.06 10.79 19.10
C GLY A 125 -15.21 11.11 18.13
N GLN A 126 -15.12 10.66 16.88
CA GLN A 126 -16.14 10.81 15.86
C GLN A 126 -16.89 9.50 15.63
N SER A 127 -18.18 9.57 15.32
CA SER A 127 -19.01 8.40 15.00
C SER A 127 -19.12 8.22 13.50
N PHE A 128 -18.90 6.98 13.05
CA PHE A 128 -18.98 6.56 11.65
C PHE A 128 -19.90 5.34 11.55
N VAL A 129 -20.33 5.01 10.34
CA VAL A 129 -21.07 3.78 10.03
C VAL A 129 -20.31 3.03 8.95
N CYS A 130 -20.05 1.74 9.16
CA CYS A 130 -19.45 0.87 8.15
C CYS A 130 -20.44 0.68 6.98
N GLY A 131 -20.03 1.03 5.76
CA GLY A 131 -20.84 0.85 4.57
C GLY A 131 -21.00 -0.62 4.18
N GLU A 132 -22.07 -0.94 3.43
CA GLU A 132 -22.36 -2.32 2.95
C GLU A 132 -21.24 -2.93 2.11
N ASN A 133 -20.51 -2.09 1.35
CA ASN A 133 -19.41 -2.52 0.49
C ASN A 133 -18.05 -2.16 1.08
N GLU A 134 -17.96 -2.00 2.39
CA GLU A 134 -16.74 -1.66 3.08
C GLU A 134 -16.26 -2.82 3.98
N PHE A 135 -14.94 -2.94 4.08
CA PHE A 135 -14.26 -3.62 5.16
C PHE A 135 -13.62 -2.56 6.03
N VAL A 136 -13.96 -2.54 7.30
CA VAL A 136 -13.44 -1.58 8.27
C VAL A 136 -12.77 -2.33 9.40
N MET A 137 -11.56 -1.90 9.75
CA MET A 137 -10.86 -2.37 10.94
C MET A 137 -10.38 -1.18 11.75
N VAL A 138 -10.61 -1.23 13.05
CA VAL A 138 -10.21 -0.20 14.02
C VAL A 138 -9.21 -0.81 14.98
N ASP A 139 -8.09 -0.15 15.18
CA ASP A 139 -7.16 -0.39 16.26
C ASP A 139 -7.13 0.82 17.20
N ASP A 140 -7.88 0.71 18.28
CA ASP A 140 -7.99 1.79 19.26
C ASP A 140 -6.66 2.03 20.00
N GLY A 141 -5.87 0.97 20.24
CA GLY A 141 -4.58 1.05 20.94
C GLY A 141 -3.55 1.87 20.17
N ARG A 142 -3.50 1.68 18.85
CA ARG A 142 -2.60 2.46 17.97
C ARG A 142 -3.23 3.72 17.41
N GLY A 143 -4.54 3.89 17.56
CA GLY A 143 -5.26 4.97 16.91
C GLY A 143 -5.19 4.87 15.39
N LEU A 144 -5.38 3.66 14.84
CA LEU A 144 -5.35 3.38 13.41
C LEU A 144 -6.71 2.88 12.93
N LEU A 145 -7.18 3.43 11.82
CA LEU A 145 -8.39 3.03 11.11
C LEU A 145 -8.00 2.57 9.71
N LEU A 146 -8.41 1.37 9.34
CA LEU A 146 -8.27 0.79 8.00
C LEU A 146 -9.65 0.70 7.35
N ILE A 147 -9.77 1.20 6.13
CA ILE A 147 -10.99 1.15 5.34
C ILE A 147 -10.67 0.64 3.95
N TRP A 148 -11.34 -0.42 3.53
CA TRP A 148 -11.35 -0.87 2.14
C TRP A 148 -12.76 -0.74 1.59
N SER A 149 -12.98 0.25 0.73
CA SER A 149 -14.23 0.46 0.00
C SER A 149 -14.19 -0.26 -1.34
N ARG A 150 -15.23 -1.08 -1.61
CA ARG A 150 -15.40 -1.84 -2.86
C ARG A 150 -16.47 -1.25 -3.75
N GLY A 151 -17.25 -0.29 -3.24
CA GLY A 151 -18.31 0.39 -3.97
C GLY A 151 -17.84 1.69 -4.63
N GLY A 152 -18.49 2.13 -5.69
CA GLY A 152 -18.17 3.37 -6.38
C GLY A 152 -16.76 3.37 -6.98
N ILE A 153 -15.88 4.22 -6.48
CA ILE A 153 -14.43 4.21 -6.79
C ILE A 153 -13.75 3.35 -5.73
N PRO A 154 -13.30 2.13 -6.05
CA PRO A 154 -12.65 1.28 -5.07
C PRO A 154 -11.42 1.97 -4.48
N SER A 155 -11.21 1.83 -3.17
CA SER A 155 -10.04 2.39 -2.49
C SER A 155 -9.74 1.63 -1.21
N VAL A 156 -8.47 1.61 -0.84
CA VAL A 156 -8.04 1.15 0.48
C VAL A 156 -7.25 2.25 1.16
N MET A 157 -7.51 2.50 2.44
CA MET A 157 -6.93 3.59 3.19
C MET A 157 -6.55 3.14 4.60
N ALA A 158 -5.47 3.73 5.09
CA ALA A 158 -5.05 3.69 6.49
C ALA A 158 -5.00 5.12 7.02
N ILE A 159 -5.64 5.37 8.14
CA ILE A 159 -5.80 6.71 8.71
C ILE A 159 -5.41 6.66 10.19
N SER A 160 -4.48 7.52 10.61
CA SER A 160 -4.20 7.70 12.04
C SER A 160 -5.25 8.59 12.70
N ARG A 161 -5.40 8.44 14.01
CA ARG A 161 -6.23 9.33 14.83
C ARG A 161 -5.87 10.81 14.63
N GLU A 162 -4.59 11.12 14.45
CA GLU A 162 -4.07 12.47 14.25
C GLU A 162 -4.67 13.14 13.02
N MET A 163 -4.89 12.39 11.93
CA MET A 163 -5.48 12.92 10.69
C MET A 163 -6.86 13.55 10.91
N LEU A 164 -7.68 12.96 11.79
CA LEU A 164 -9.03 13.44 12.09
C LEU A 164 -9.07 14.55 13.14
N LEU A 165 -8.02 14.66 13.96
CA LEU A 165 -7.90 15.70 14.98
C LEU A 165 -7.24 16.98 14.45
N THR A 166 -6.59 16.91 13.28
CA THR A 166 -5.96 18.07 12.65
C THR A 166 -7.02 18.88 11.91
N PRO A 167 -7.29 20.14 12.29
CA PRO A 167 -8.27 20.98 11.60
C PRO A 167 -7.85 21.16 10.13
N SER A 168 -8.78 20.96 9.21
CA SER A 168 -8.58 21.34 7.80
C SER A 168 -8.41 22.86 7.73
N ARG A 169 -7.21 23.35 7.48
CA ARG A 169 -6.90 24.77 7.22
C ARG A 169 -7.15 25.11 5.77
#